data_6c0b29c134a1fc59c1d9cb41f459eb6b
#
_entry.id   6c0b29c134a1fc59c1d9cb41f459eb6b
#
_cell.length_a   1.000
_cell.length_b   1.000
_cell.length_c   1.000
_cell.angle_alpha   90.00
_cell.angle_beta   90.00
_cell.angle_gamma   90.00
#
_symmetry.space_group_name_H-M   'P 1'
#
loop_
_entity.id
_entity.type
_entity.pdbx_description
1 polymer ?
#
loop_
_entity_poly.entity_id
_entity_poly.type
_entity_poly.pdbx_seq_one_letter_code
_entity_poly.pdbx_strand_id
1 'polypeptide(L)'
;MSDTLIHALGLGVEIAGRRIIDGVSLSAARGQTVAIVGPNGAGKTTLLRALAGLLPSEGDLDIGGYDPRIIDAVTCAQTRAYCAQKPVSAWDYRVGDLGDIIGDPVGFADWLAKLQLSEFSDRRLSELSGGEQKGAHLAMAFAALAEPFGGALLLDEPAAALDLGRQEAVAHAIFAFAQAGGACVVATHDLSFAKRCDRVVVLSEGRLVAAGEAASTLTPEIISGVWGASVSSAR
;
A
#
# COMPACT_ATOMS: atom_id res chain seq x y z
N MET A 1 -1.31 -8.41 -24.62
CA MET A 1 -0.66 -8.71 -23.32
C MET A 1 -1.58 -8.18 -22.25
N SER A 2 -1.84 -8.93 -21.18
CA SER A 2 -2.69 -8.47 -20.08
C SER A 2 -2.08 -7.21 -19.46
N ASP A 3 -2.88 -6.14 -19.33
CA ASP A 3 -2.46 -4.88 -18.67
C ASP A 3 -2.42 -5.04 -17.13
N THR A 4 -2.76 -6.22 -16.62
CA THR A 4 -2.78 -6.55 -15.19
C THR A 4 -1.36 -6.67 -14.67
N LEU A 5 -1.03 -5.87 -13.66
CA LEU A 5 0.27 -5.89 -12.99
C LEU A 5 0.24 -6.70 -11.69
N ILE A 6 -0.86 -6.63 -10.96
CA ILE A 6 -1.07 -7.41 -9.72
C ILE A 6 -2.27 -8.32 -9.96
N HIS A 7 -2.09 -9.62 -9.77
CA HIS A 7 -3.17 -10.60 -9.83
C HIS A 7 -3.10 -11.53 -8.62
N ALA A 8 -4.21 -11.63 -7.92
CA ALA A 8 -4.38 -12.54 -6.79
C ALA A 8 -5.73 -13.24 -6.90
N LEU A 9 -5.72 -14.57 -6.87
CA LEU A 9 -6.93 -15.38 -6.98
C LEU A 9 -7.01 -16.36 -5.82
N GLY A 10 -8.06 -16.23 -5.03
CA GLY A 10 -8.35 -17.15 -3.93
C GLY A 10 -7.31 -17.14 -2.82
N LEU A 11 -6.67 -15.98 -2.54
CA LEU A 11 -5.66 -15.89 -1.49
C LEU A 11 -6.23 -16.27 -0.13
N GLY A 12 -5.55 -17.19 0.53
CA GLY A 12 -5.82 -17.60 1.90
C GLY A 12 -4.58 -17.47 2.76
N VAL A 13 -4.76 -16.99 4.00
CA VAL A 13 -3.68 -16.88 4.99
C VAL A 13 -4.12 -17.48 6.31
N GLU A 14 -3.30 -18.38 6.82
CA GLU A 14 -3.47 -18.96 8.15
C GLU A 14 -2.32 -18.55 9.06
N ILE A 15 -2.62 -18.11 10.28
CA ILE A 15 -1.63 -17.74 11.29
C ILE A 15 -1.99 -18.46 12.60
N ALA A 16 -1.06 -19.27 13.12
CA ALA A 16 -1.23 -20.04 14.34
C ALA A 16 -2.53 -20.88 14.38
N GLY A 17 -2.86 -21.56 13.26
CA GLY A 17 -4.04 -22.40 13.12
C GLY A 17 -5.36 -21.63 12.94
N ARG A 18 -5.30 -20.31 12.77
CA ARG A 18 -6.48 -19.48 12.56
C ARG A 18 -6.47 -18.90 11.13
N ARG A 19 -7.56 -19.10 10.40
CA ARG A 19 -7.77 -18.49 9.09
C ARG A 19 -7.99 -16.98 9.27
N ILE A 20 -7.06 -16.17 8.73
CA ILE A 20 -7.11 -14.70 8.81
C ILE A 20 -7.62 -14.12 7.49
N ILE A 21 -7.24 -14.71 6.36
CA ILE A 21 -7.75 -14.37 5.03
C ILE A 21 -8.31 -15.64 4.42
N ASP A 22 -9.50 -15.56 3.84
CA ASP A 22 -10.25 -16.69 3.33
C ASP A 22 -10.72 -16.43 1.89
N GLY A 23 -9.93 -16.92 0.92
CA GLY A 23 -10.29 -16.94 -0.49
C GLY A 23 -10.44 -15.57 -1.16
N VAL A 24 -9.67 -14.57 -0.76
CA VAL A 24 -9.75 -13.20 -1.30
C VAL A 24 -9.09 -13.12 -2.68
N SER A 25 -9.81 -12.53 -3.64
CA SER A 25 -9.30 -12.27 -4.98
C SER A 25 -9.31 -10.77 -5.27
N LEU A 26 -8.24 -10.28 -5.91
CA LEU A 26 -8.13 -8.90 -6.39
C LEU A 26 -7.17 -8.80 -7.57
N SER A 27 -7.31 -7.74 -8.33
CA SER A 27 -6.36 -7.41 -9.41
C SER A 27 -6.19 -5.89 -9.52
N ALA A 28 -5.01 -5.47 -9.95
CA ALA A 28 -4.72 -4.11 -10.33
C ALA A 28 -3.99 -4.10 -11.69
N ALA A 29 -4.48 -3.31 -12.62
CA ALA A 29 -3.79 -3.05 -13.88
C ALA A 29 -2.71 -1.98 -13.68
N ARG A 30 -1.81 -1.85 -14.67
CA ARG A 30 -0.91 -0.70 -14.77
C ARG A 30 -1.72 0.58 -14.79
N GLY A 31 -1.25 1.59 -14.12
CA GLY A 31 -1.96 2.86 -13.99
C GLY A 31 -3.07 2.86 -12.94
N GLN A 32 -3.36 1.75 -12.27
CA GLN A 32 -4.46 1.67 -11.33
C GLN A 32 -4.06 1.80 -9.86
N THR A 33 -4.96 2.42 -9.12
CA THR A 33 -4.97 2.47 -7.66
C THR A 33 -6.11 1.61 -7.11
N VAL A 34 -5.80 0.72 -6.17
CA VAL A 34 -6.78 -0.15 -5.50
C VAL A 34 -6.73 0.11 -3.99
N ALA A 35 -7.84 0.53 -3.40
CA ALA A 35 -7.94 0.64 -1.96
C ALA A 35 -8.50 -0.65 -1.34
N ILE A 36 -7.83 -1.17 -0.30
CA ILE A 36 -8.36 -2.22 0.56
C ILE A 36 -8.94 -1.54 1.80
N VAL A 37 -10.25 -1.62 1.99
CA VAL A 37 -10.95 -1.01 3.12
C VAL A 37 -11.69 -2.06 3.96
N GLY A 38 -11.99 -1.71 5.20
CA GLY A 38 -12.71 -2.58 6.13
C GLY A 38 -12.45 -2.16 7.58
N PRO A 39 -13.22 -2.67 8.54
CA PRO A 39 -13.03 -2.36 9.95
C PRO A 39 -11.67 -2.83 10.48
N ASN A 40 -11.33 -2.40 11.70
CA ASN A 40 -10.14 -2.89 12.38
C ASN A 40 -10.26 -4.40 12.59
N GLY A 41 -9.18 -5.13 12.31
CA GLY A 41 -9.19 -6.60 12.38
C GLY A 41 -9.77 -7.31 11.15
N ALA A 42 -10.23 -6.59 10.11
CA ALA A 42 -10.75 -7.20 8.89
C ALA A 42 -9.73 -8.00 8.05
N GLY A 43 -8.42 -7.88 8.36
CA GLY A 43 -7.36 -8.59 7.65
C GLY A 43 -6.61 -7.77 6.60
N LYS A 44 -6.84 -6.45 6.49
CA LYS A 44 -6.21 -5.57 5.47
C LYS A 44 -4.68 -5.70 5.42
N THR A 45 -4.01 -5.48 6.56
CA THR A 45 -2.55 -5.64 6.69
C THR A 45 -2.08 -7.04 6.33
N THR A 46 -2.83 -8.07 6.76
CA THR A 46 -2.51 -9.47 6.46
C THR A 46 -2.59 -9.76 4.97
N LEU A 47 -3.66 -9.30 4.31
CA LEU A 47 -3.81 -9.42 2.86
C LEU A 47 -2.68 -8.68 2.12
N LEU A 48 -2.38 -7.46 2.52
CA LEU A 48 -1.32 -6.66 1.89
C LEU A 48 0.06 -7.31 2.05
N ARG A 49 0.36 -7.89 3.23
CA ARG A 49 1.61 -8.63 3.47
C ARG A 49 1.67 -9.94 2.68
N ALA A 50 0.54 -10.61 2.49
CA ALA A 50 0.46 -11.80 1.64
C ALA A 50 0.73 -11.46 0.18
N LEU A 51 0.11 -10.39 -0.34
CA LEU A 51 0.40 -9.84 -1.68
C LEU A 51 1.89 -9.50 -1.84
N ALA A 52 2.50 -8.96 -0.79
CA ALA A 52 3.92 -8.67 -0.78
C ALA A 52 4.81 -9.93 -0.70
N GLY A 53 4.26 -11.14 -0.59
CA GLY A 53 5.04 -12.36 -0.38
C GLY A 53 5.74 -12.43 0.98
N LEU A 54 5.33 -11.61 1.95
CA LEU A 54 5.91 -11.54 3.30
C LEU A 54 5.24 -12.50 4.30
N LEU A 55 4.16 -13.16 3.88
CA LEU A 55 3.47 -14.19 4.65
C LEU A 55 3.20 -15.40 3.76
N PRO A 56 3.32 -16.62 4.30
CA PRO A 56 2.84 -17.81 3.62
C PRO A 56 1.35 -17.65 3.29
N SER A 57 0.98 -17.95 2.05
CA SER A 57 -0.39 -17.83 1.59
C SER A 57 -0.71 -18.90 0.56
N GLU A 58 -1.98 -19.31 0.50
CA GLU A 58 -2.54 -20.18 -0.52
C GLU A 58 -3.13 -19.34 -1.67
N GLY A 59 -3.48 -19.98 -2.78
CA GLY A 59 -4.04 -19.33 -3.95
C GLY A 59 -2.98 -18.86 -4.95
N ASP A 60 -3.44 -18.32 -6.07
CA ASP A 60 -2.57 -17.84 -7.13
C ASP A 60 -2.18 -16.38 -6.87
N LEU A 61 -0.90 -16.05 -7.07
CA LEU A 61 -0.37 -14.71 -6.87
C LEU A 61 0.68 -14.42 -7.94
N ASP A 62 0.49 -13.30 -8.63
CA ASP A 62 1.41 -12.79 -9.64
C ASP A 62 1.56 -11.29 -9.49
N ILE A 63 2.80 -10.81 -9.51
CA ILE A 63 3.14 -9.38 -9.61
C ILE A 63 4.17 -9.22 -10.73
N GLY A 64 3.75 -8.57 -11.81
CA GLY A 64 4.63 -8.28 -12.94
C GLY A 64 5.15 -9.54 -13.66
N GLY A 65 4.42 -10.65 -13.63
CA GLY A 65 4.80 -11.94 -14.21
C GLY A 65 5.55 -12.87 -13.24
N TYR A 66 5.62 -12.55 -11.97
CA TYR A 66 6.34 -13.31 -10.95
C TYR A 66 5.49 -13.58 -9.71
N ASP A 67 5.65 -14.75 -9.11
CA ASP A 67 5.12 -15.02 -7.78
C ASP A 67 6.11 -14.50 -6.71
N PRO A 68 5.75 -13.46 -5.95
CA PRO A 68 6.66 -12.84 -4.97
C PRO A 68 7.03 -13.75 -3.80
N ARG A 69 6.43 -14.92 -3.67
CA ARG A 69 6.71 -15.89 -2.61
C ARG A 69 7.93 -16.77 -2.91
N ILE A 70 8.28 -16.91 -4.19
CA ILE A 70 9.28 -17.88 -4.65
C ILE A 70 10.45 -17.28 -5.47
N ILE A 71 10.35 -15.99 -5.85
CA ILE A 71 11.45 -15.32 -6.56
C ILE A 71 12.57 -14.89 -5.62
N ASP A 72 13.74 -14.65 -6.18
CA ASP A 72 14.89 -14.12 -5.43
C ASP A 72 14.67 -12.68 -4.98
N ALA A 73 15.44 -12.24 -3.98
CA ALA A 73 15.27 -10.93 -3.36
C ALA A 73 15.49 -9.75 -4.32
N VAL A 74 16.38 -9.90 -5.32
CA VAL A 74 16.69 -8.84 -6.28
C VAL A 74 15.51 -8.63 -7.22
N THR A 75 15.02 -9.70 -7.85
CA THR A 75 13.82 -9.66 -8.70
C THR A 75 12.62 -9.14 -7.91
N CYS A 76 12.50 -9.56 -6.65
CA CYS A 76 11.44 -9.12 -5.76
C CYS A 76 11.48 -7.60 -5.52
N ALA A 77 12.66 -7.03 -5.24
CA ALA A 77 12.84 -5.60 -5.03
C ALA A 77 12.58 -4.76 -6.30
N GLN A 78 12.81 -5.34 -7.48
CA GLN A 78 12.54 -4.68 -8.77
C GLN A 78 11.06 -4.68 -9.15
N THR A 79 10.28 -5.65 -8.65
CA THR A 79 8.87 -5.82 -9.03
C THR A 79 7.89 -5.17 -8.07
N ARG A 80 8.27 -5.05 -6.78
CA ARG A 80 7.38 -4.46 -5.77
C ARG A 80 8.12 -3.78 -4.63
N ALA A 81 7.47 -2.78 -4.03
CA ALA A 81 7.84 -2.21 -2.73
C ALA A 81 6.67 -2.28 -1.75
N TYR A 82 6.99 -2.51 -0.47
CA TYR A 82 6.00 -2.57 0.61
C TYR A 82 6.38 -1.59 1.72
N CYS A 83 5.44 -0.73 2.11
CA CYS A 83 5.58 0.13 3.28
C CYS A 83 4.58 -0.27 4.36
N ALA A 84 5.09 -0.69 5.51
CA ALA A 84 4.28 -1.12 6.65
C ALA A 84 3.58 0.07 7.33
N GLN A 85 2.50 -0.20 8.07
CA GLN A 85 1.80 0.81 8.87
C GLN A 85 2.73 1.50 9.88
N LYS A 86 3.58 0.73 10.55
CA LYS A 86 4.62 1.21 11.46
C LYS A 86 5.95 0.64 11.00
N PRO A 87 6.65 1.31 10.09
CA PRO A 87 7.96 0.84 9.67
C PRO A 87 8.93 0.95 10.84
N VAL A 88 9.79 -0.05 10.97
CA VAL A 88 10.83 -0.09 11.99
C VAL A 88 12.17 -0.20 11.28
N SER A 89 13.07 0.72 11.55
CA SER A 89 14.46 0.61 11.13
C SER A 89 15.27 -0.07 12.24
N ALA A 90 16.05 -1.08 11.87
CA ALA A 90 16.99 -1.74 12.78
C ALA A 90 18.21 -0.85 13.09
N TRP A 91 18.43 0.20 12.30
CA TRP A 91 19.58 1.08 12.36
C TRP A 91 19.12 2.54 12.34
N ASP A 92 19.84 3.38 13.06
CA ASP A 92 19.56 4.81 13.16
C ASP A 92 20.32 5.61 12.10
N TYR A 93 19.88 5.47 10.84
CA TYR A 93 20.46 6.21 9.71
C TYR A 93 20.04 7.68 9.70
N ARG A 94 20.84 8.53 9.04
CA ARG A 94 20.35 9.83 8.59
C ARG A 94 19.34 9.61 7.46
N VAL A 95 18.33 10.46 7.40
CA VAL A 95 17.28 10.33 6.38
C VAL A 95 17.88 10.36 4.97
N GLY A 96 18.81 11.27 4.69
CA GLY A 96 19.47 11.36 3.38
C GLY A 96 20.24 10.10 2.98
N ASP A 97 20.86 9.40 3.96
CA ASP A 97 21.65 8.19 3.70
C ASP A 97 20.78 7.00 3.24
N LEU A 98 19.46 7.06 3.44
CA LEU A 98 18.53 6.03 2.96
C LEU A 98 18.53 5.91 1.42
N GLY A 99 18.80 7.00 0.71
CA GLY A 99 18.95 7.01 -0.73
C GLY A 99 20.12 6.14 -1.21
N ASP A 100 21.25 6.18 -0.49
CA ASP A 100 22.41 5.33 -0.80
C ASP A 100 22.11 3.85 -0.55
N ILE A 101 21.32 3.53 0.49
CA ILE A 101 20.92 2.15 0.81
C ILE A 101 20.09 1.53 -0.31
N ILE A 102 19.18 2.29 -0.92
CA ILE A 102 18.35 1.80 -2.03
C ILE A 102 19.05 1.92 -3.39
N GLY A 103 20.22 2.56 -3.46
CA GLY A 103 21.01 2.74 -4.69
C GLY A 103 20.51 3.85 -5.61
N ASP A 104 19.60 4.72 -5.13
CA ASP A 104 19.07 5.87 -5.87
C ASP A 104 18.96 7.11 -4.96
N PRO A 105 20.08 7.77 -4.60
CA PRO A 105 20.05 8.95 -3.75
C PRO A 105 19.33 10.15 -4.39
N VAL A 106 19.36 10.27 -5.72
CA VAL A 106 18.71 11.39 -6.43
C VAL A 106 17.19 11.20 -6.42
N GLY A 107 16.70 10.03 -6.84
CA GLY A 107 15.28 9.73 -6.82
C GLY A 107 14.70 9.76 -5.41
N PHE A 108 15.47 9.31 -4.41
CA PHE A 108 15.05 9.42 -3.01
C PHE A 108 14.91 10.88 -2.55
N ALA A 109 15.86 11.73 -2.88
CA ALA A 109 15.78 13.17 -2.55
C ALA A 109 14.56 13.83 -3.21
N ASP A 110 14.25 13.48 -4.46
CA ASP A 110 13.06 13.94 -5.17
C ASP A 110 11.77 13.48 -4.47
N TRP A 111 11.72 12.25 -3.98
CA TRP A 111 10.56 11.76 -3.22
C TRP A 111 10.43 12.42 -1.85
N LEU A 112 11.55 12.70 -1.16
CA LEU A 112 11.52 13.51 0.07
C LEU A 112 10.92 14.88 -0.19
N ALA A 113 11.29 15.53 -1.30
CA ALA A 113 10.73 16.84 -1.67
C ALA A 113 9.22 16.76 -1.97
N LYS A 114 8.77 15.76 -2.74
CA LYS A 114 7.35 15.52 -3.04
C LYS A 114 6.52 15.25 -1.79
N LEU A 115 7.10 14.58 -0.79
CA LEU A 115 6.46 14.29 0.49
C LEU A 115 6.68 15.37 1.56
N GLN A 116 7.29 16.51 1.20
CA GLN A 116 7.56 17.66 2.09
C GLN A 116 8.44 17.29 3.29
N LEU A 117 9.51 16.52 3.02
CA LEU A 117 10.43 16.01 4.04
C LEU A 117 11.90 16.39 3.80
N SER A 118 12.20 17.22 2.81
CA SER A 118 13.58 17.61 2.48
C SER A 118 14.35 18.24 3.64
N GLU A 119 13.66 18.96 4.52
CA GLU A 119 14.24 19.60 5.70
C GLU A 119 14.79 18.61 6.74
N PHE A 120 14.38 17.34 6.66
CA PHE A 120 14.81 16.29 7.59
C PHE A 120 15.99 15.47 7.07
N SER A 121 16.52 15.76 5.88
CA SER A 121 17.56 14.96 5.22
C SER A 121 18.79 14.73 6.10
N ASP A 122 19.20 15.74 6.87
CA ASP A 122 20.37 15.67 7.77
C ASP A 122 20.07 15.09 9.15
N ARG A 123 18.78 14.86 9.48
CA ARG A 123 18.38 14.31 10.78
C ARG A 123 18.46 12.79 10.79
N ARG A 124 18.65 12.23 11.99
CA ARG A 124 18.54 10.79 12.21
C ARG A 124 17.09 10.37 12.27
N LEU A 125 16.79 9.14 11.87
CA LEU A 125 15.44 8.58 11.96
C LEU A 125 14.88 8.64 13.39
N SER A 126 15.72 8.40 14.41
CA SER A 126 15.32 8.48 15.82
C SER A 126 14.92 9.87 16.31
N GLU A 127 15.35 10.92 15.60
CA GLU A 127 15.02 12.32 15.92
C GLU A 127 13.69 12.77 15.30
N LEU A 128 13.11 11.96 14.44
CA LEU A 128 11.86 12.25 13.75
C LEU A 128 10.65 11.80 14.56
N SER A 129 9.55 12.53 14.42
CA SER A 129 8.24 12.04 14.86
C SER A 129 7.83 10.78 14.10
N GLY A 130 6.89 10.00 14.64
CA GLY A 130 6.42 8.78 13.98
C GLY A 130 5.85 9.04 12.57
N GLY A 131 5.21 10.19 12.35
CA GLY A 131 4.72 10.59 11.03
C GLY A 131 5.86 10.89 10.05
N GLU A 132 6.89 11.64 10.49
CA GLU A 132 8.07 11.95 9.67
C GLU A 132 8.87 10.70 9.33
N GLN A 133 9.06 9.77 10.30
CA GLN A 133 9.67 8.46 10.04
C GLN A 133 8.88 7.68 8.98
N LYS A 134 7.55 7.67 9.10
CA LYS A 134 6.66 7.05 8.13
C LYS A 134 6.85 7.65 6.74
N GLY A 135 6.90 8.97 6.65
CA GLY A 135 7.14 9.69 5.39
C GLY A 135 8.50 9.33 4.75
N ALA A 136 9.58 9.23 5.54
CA ALA A 136 10.89 8.81 5.04
C ALA A 136 10.85 7.37 4.48
N HIS A 137 10.17 6.44 5.15
CA HIS A 137 10.00 5.07 4.65
C HIS A 137 9.09 5.00 3.41
N LEU A 138 8.10 5.89 3.30
CA LEU A 138 7.31 6.03 2.08
C LEU A 138 8.19 6.51 0.92
N ALA A 139 9.03 7.53 1.14
CA ALA A 139 9.99 7.99 0.13
C ALA A 139 10.89 6.85 -0.35
N MET A 140 11.39 6.00 0.58
CA MET A 140 12.15 4.80 0.22
C MET A 140 11.35 3.84 -0.66
N ALA A 141 10.08 3.57 -0.30
CA ALA A 141 9.24 2.63 -1.04
C ALA A 141 8.96 3.14 -2.47
N PHE A 142 8.76 4.44 -2.65
CA PHE A 142 8.61 5.04 -3.97
C PHE A 142 9.90 5.02 -4.78
N ALA A 143 11.04 5.37 -4.16
CA ALA A 143 12.33 5.43 -4.84
C ALA A 143 12.91 4.04 -5.16
N ALA A 144 12.57 3.02 -4.36
CA ALA A 144 13.00 1.64 -4.62
C ALA A 144 12.47 1.08 -5.95
N LEU A 145 11.39 1.67 -6.48
CA LEU A 145 10.82 1.34 -7.78
C LEU A 145 11.17 2.46 -8.77
N ALA A 146 12.46 2.61 -9.08
CA ALA A 146 13.01 3.68 -9.95
C ALA A 146 12.34 3.74 -11.33
N GLU A 147 11.87 2.59 -11.83
CA GLU A 147 11.04 2.50 -13.03
C GLU A 147 9.60 2.14 -12.61
N PRO A 148 8.68 3.12 -12.45
CA PRO A 148 7.30 2.83 -12.06
C PRO A 148 6.57 1.92 -13.05
N PHE A 149 7.08 1.83 -14.28
CA PHE A 149 6.49 1.10 -15.40
C PHE A 149 6.36 -0.42 -15.20
N GLY A 150 6.83 -0.99 -14.16
CA GLY A 150 6.73 -2.43 -13.87
C GLY A 150 6.51 -2.74 -12.41
N GLY A 151 6.44 -1.72 -11.57
CA GLY A 151 6.45 -1.90 -10.13
C GLY A 151 5.07 -1.81 -9.47
N ALA A 152 4.88 -2.66 -8.46
CA ALA A 152 3.72 -2.66 -7.58
C ALA A 152 4.06 -2.00 -6.25
N LEU A 153 3.33 -0.95 -5.89
CA LEU A 153 3.47 -0.27 -4.61
C LEU A 153 2.38 -0.73 -3.65
N LEU A 154 2.79 -1.35 -2.54
CA LEU A 154 1.89 -1.92 -1.53
C LEU A 154 2.03 -1.13 -0.23
N LEU A 155 0.99 -0.38 0.15
CA LEU A 155 1.05 0.60 1.23
C LEU A 155 0.03 0.30 2.33
N ASP A 156 0.52 0.16 3.56
CA ASP A 156 -0.33 -0.07 4.72
C ASP A 156 -0.52 1.22 5.52
N GLU A 157 -1.74 1.76 5.50
CA GLU A 157 -2.13 3.02 6.16
C GLU A 157 -1.14 4.17 5.90
N PRO A 158 -0.82 4.51 4.62
CA PRO A 158 0.30 5.39 4.29
C PRO A 158 0.15 6.81 4.85
N ALA A 159 -1.07 7.31 5.01
CA ALA A 159 -1.34 8.66 5.51
C ALA A 159 -1.60 8.71 7.03
N ALA A 160 -1.59 7.57 7.74
CA ALA A 160 -1.85 7.55 9.17
C ALA A 160 -0.79 8.33 9.95
N ALA A 161 -1.24 9.12 10.94
CA ALA A 161 -0.41 9.97 11.82
C ALA A 161 0.34 11.13 11.11
N LEU A 162 -0.01 11.44 9.86
CA LEU A 162 0.47 12.62 9.15
C LEU A 162 -0.51 13.80 9.35
N ASP A 163 0.01 15.03 9.28
CA ASP A 163 -0.82 16.22 9.15
C ASP A 163 -1.54 16.28 7.79
N LEU A 164 -2.58 17.11 7.67
CA LEU A 164 -3.40 17.19 6.47
C LEU A 164 -2.61 17.53 5.20
N GLY A 165 -1.59 18.39 5.29
CA GLY A 165 -0.77 18.77 4.14
C GLY A 165 0.02 17.57 3.61
N ARG A 166 0.66 16.82 4.52
CA ARG A 166 1.41 15.62 4.18
C ARG A 166 0.51 14.45 3.74
N GLN A 167 -0.69 14.31 4.32
CA GLN A 167 -1.68 13.33 3.83
C GLN A 167 -2.00 13.55 2.37
N GLU A 168 -2.23 14.80 1.96
CA GLU A 168 -2.53 15.13 0.57
C GLU A 168 -1.30 14.96 -0.34
N ALA A 169 -0.09 15.29 0.15
CA ALA A 169 1.15 15.03 -0.57
C ALA A 169 1.35 13.52 -0.84
N VAL A 170 1.09 12.68 0.16
CA VAL A 170 1.14 11.20 0.01
C VAL A 170 0.07 10.73 -1.00
N ALA A 171 -1.15 11.24 -0.92
CA ALA A 171 -2.20 10.88 -1.87
C ALA A 171 -1.80 11.26 -3.31
N HIS A 172 -1.30 12.47 -3.52
CA HIS A 172 -0.79 12.90 -4.83
C HIS A 172 0.35 12.02 -5.33
N ALA A 173 1.29 11.64 -4.46
CA ALA A 173 2.40 10.76 -4.80
C ALA A 173 1.92 9.38 -5.27
N ILE A 174 0.93 8.79 -4.58
CA ILE A 174 0.33 7.50 -4.94
C ILE A 174 -0.32 7.57 -6.32
N PHE A 175 -1.14 8.58 -6.58
CA PHE A 175 -1.81 8.73 -7.88
C PHE A 175 -0.81 9.03 -9.01
N ALA A 176 0.19 9.86 -8.76
CA ALA A 176 1.24 10.17 -9.74
C ALA A 176 2.06 8.92 -10.09
N PHE A 177 2.40 8.08 -9.09
CA PHE A 177 3.10 6.81 -9.32
C PHE A 177 2.27 5.86 -10.21
N ALA A 178 0.97 5.73 -9.93
CA ALA A 178 0.09 4.93 -10.76
C ALA A 178 0.01 5.49 -12.18
N GLN A 179 -0.23 6.80 -12.35
CA GLN A 179 -0.29 7.45 -13.66
C GLN A 179 1.00 7.29 -14.48
N ALA A 180 2.15 7.15 -13.82
CA ALA A 180 3.43 6.85 -14.46
C ALA A 180 3.56 5.37 -14.91
N GLY A 181 2.53 4.55 -14.72
CA GLY A 181 2.46 3.16 -15.21
C GLY A 181 2.69 2.09 -14.15
N GLY A 182 2.90 2.45 -12.88
CA GLY A 182 2.88 1.50 -11.76
C GLY A 182 1.47 1.04 -11.40
N ALA A 183 1.35 0.16 -10.40
CA ALA A 183 0.08 -0.12 -9.74
C ALA A 183 0.23 0.06 -8.22
N CYS A 184 -0.79 0.64 -7.58
CA CYS A 184 -0.79 0.85 -6.14
C CYS A 184 -1.92 0.08 -5.48
N VAL A 185 -1.59 -0.69 -4.43
CA VAL A 185 -2.60 -1.26 -3.52
C VAL A 185 -2.41 -0.65 -2.14
N VAL A 186 -3.44 0.01 -1.64
CA VAL A 186 -3.40 0.79 -0.40
C VAL A 186 -4.41 0.25 0.60
N ALA A 187 -3.94 -0.33 1.70
CA ALA A 187 -4.81 -0.64 2.83
C ALA A 187 -5.06 0.64 3.63
N THR A 188 -6.33 1.00 3.84
CA THR A 188 -6.69 2.21 4.57
C THR A 188 -8.06 2.09 5.25
N HIS A 189 -8.29 2.91 6.27
CA HIS A 189 -9.61 3.14 6.86
C HIS A 189 -10.23 4.45 6.38
N ASP A 190 -9.50 5.27 5.62
CA ASP A 190 -10.00 6.53 5.05
C ASP A 190 -10.84 6.26 3.79
N LEU A 191 -12.16 6.33 3.97
CA LEU A 191 -13.11 6.17 2.87
C LEU A 191 -13.07 7.34 1.88
N SER A 192 -12.61 8.54 2.29
CA SER A 192 -12.48 9.68 1.41
C SER A 192 -11.34 9.47 0.42
N PHE A 193 -10.19 8.96 0.89
CA PHE A 193 -9.10 8.52 0.02
C PHE A 193 -9.54 7.35 -0.88
N ALA A 194 -10.20 6.34 -0.30
CA ALA A 194 -10.64 5.15 -1.05
C ALA A 194 -11.60 5.50 -2.21
N LYS A 195 -12.47 6.50 -2.04
CA LYS A 195 -13.36 6.99 -3.10
C LYS A 195 -12.61 7.66 -4.27
N ARG A 196 -11.38 8.11 -4.06
CA ARG A 196 -10.51 8.69 -5.12
C ARG A 196 -9.74 7.63 -5.90
N CYS A 197 -9.64 6.40 -5.37
CA CYS A 197 -9.00 5.29 -6.06
C CYS A 197 -9.87 4.77 -7.21
N ASP A 198 -9.24 4.09 -8.17
CA ASP A 198 -9.94 3.49 -9.32
C ASP A 198 -10.83 2.34 -8.87
N ARG A 199 -10.33 1.52 -7.97
CA ARG A 199 -11.02 0.33 -7.47
C ARG A 199 -10.93 0.23 -5.95
N VAL A 200 -11.91 -0.48 -5.38
CA VAL A 200 -11.97 -0.77 -3.95
C VAL A 200 -12.22 -2.26 -3.73
N VAL A 201 -11.59 -2.79 -2.71
CA VAL A 201 -11.80 -4.12 -2.13
C VAL A 201 -12.28 -3.92 -0.69
N VAL A 202 -13.49 -4.33 -0.40
CA VAL A 202 -14.08 -4.21 0.95
C VAL A 202 -13.93 -5.55 1.66
N LEU A 203 -13.21 -5.54 2.78
CA LEU A 203 -12.98 -6.72 3.62
C LEU A 203 -13.78 -6.66 4.92
N SER A 204 -14.31 -7.79 5.33
CA SER A 204 -14.82 -8.02 6.68
C SER A 204 -14.46 -9.44 7.14
N GLU A 205 -13.93 -9.59 8.35
CA GLU A 205 -13.58 -10.88 8.95
C GLU A 205 -12.73 -11.79 8.03
N GLY A 206 -11.78 -11.19 7.31
CA GLY A 206 -10.89 -11.92 6.40
C GLY A 206 -11.50 -12.31 5.05
N ARG A 207 -12.72 -11.91 4.76
CA ARG A 207 -13.44 -12.25 3.52
C ARG A 207 -13.73 -11.01 2.68
N LEU A 208 -13.83 -11.25 1.38
CA LEU A 208 -14.26 -10.24 0.43
C LEU A 208 -15.78 -10.04 0.55
N VAL A 209 -16.19 -8.80 0.88
CA VAL A 209 -17.61 -8.40 0.91
C VAL A 209 -18.03 -7.80 -0.42
N ALA A 210 -17.22 -6.92 -0.97
CA ALA A 210 -17.46 -6.29 -2.26
C ALA A 210 -16.12 -5.86 -2.90
N ALA A 211 -16.09 -5.85 -4.23
CA ALA A 211 -14.97 -5.30 -5.00
C ALA A 211 -15.48 -4.73 -6.33
N GLY A 212 -14.89 -3.63 -6.78
CA GLY A 212 -15.27 -2.97 -8.02
C GLY A 212 -14.70 -1.56 -8.12
N GLU A 213 -15.26 -0.78 -9.03
CA GLU A 213 -14.97 0.67 -9.11
C GLU A 213 -15.37 1.35 -7.80
N ALA A 214 -14.54 2.28 -7.32
CA ALA A 214 -14.74 2.89 -6.00
C ALA A 214 -16.11 3.58 -5.87
N ALA A 215 -16.53 4.30 -6.89
CA ALA A 215 -17.80 5.06 -6.88
C ALA A 215 -19.04 4.15 -6.78
N SER A 216 -19.03 2.97 -7.39
CA SER A 216 -20.15 2.03 -7.41
C SER A 216 -20.09 1.02 -6.25
N THR A 217 -18.92 0.82 -5.62
CA THR A 217 -18.73 -0.19 -4.57
C THR A 217 -18.93 0.38 -3.17
N LEU A 218 -18.50 1.63 -2.91
CA LEU A 218 -18.63 2.25 -1.59
C LEU A 218 -20.01 2.90 -1.41
N THR A 219 -21.08 2.10 -1.49
CA THR A 219 -22.44 2.58 -1.26
C THR A 219 -22.75 2.69 0.24
N PRO A 220 -23.73 3.52 0.63
CA PRO A 220 -24.17 3.61 2.03
C PRO A 220 -24.55 2.27 2.64
N GLU A 221 -25.15 1.37 1.85
CA GLU A 221 -25.59 0.04 2.29
C GLU A 221 -24.39 -0.85 2.63
N ILE A 222 -23.36 -0.88 1.76
CA ILE A 222 -22.14 -1.65 2.01
C ILE A 222 -21.41 -1.07 3.22
N ILE A 223 -21.27 0.26 3.30
CA ILE A 223 -20.61 0.91 4.42
C ILE A 223 -21.35 0.61 5.73
N SER A 224 -22.68 0.77 5.79
CA SER A 224 -23.45 0.49 7.00
C SER A 224 -23.40 -1.00 7.40
N GLY A 225 -23.45 -1.91 6.42
CA GLY A 225 -23.39 -3.34 6.66
C GLY A 225 -22.04 -3.80 7.23
N VAL A 226 -20.94 -3.19 6.77
CA VAL A 226 -19.58 -3.61 7.16
C VAL A 226 -19.11 -2.92 8.45
N TRP A 227 -19.43 -1.65 8.65
CA TRP A 227 -18.99 -0.88 9.84
C TRP A 227 -20.03 -0.79 10.95
N GLY A 228 -21.24 -1.32 10.74
CA GLY A 228 -22.31 -1.28 11.75
C GLY A 228 -22.77 0.14 12.11
N ALA A 229 -22.39 1.13 11.32
CA ALA A 229 -22.73 2.52 11.56
C ALA A 229 -24.00 2.89 10.77
N SER A 230 -25.00 3.44 11.45
CA SER A 230 -25.99 4.25 10.78
C SER A 230 -25.27 5.48 10.19
N VAL A 231 -24.95 5.43 8.90
CA VAL A 231 -24.41 6.59 8.18
C VAL A 231 -25.54 7.60 8.09
N SER A 232 -25.61 8.48 9.09
CA SER A 232 -26.38 9.69 9.00
C SER A 232 -25.82 10.46 7.81
N SER A 233 -26.65 10.62 6.77
CA SER A 233 -26.33 11.40 5.59
C SER A 233 -25.95 12.82 6.01
N ALA A 234 -24.65 13.09 6.06
CA ALA A 234 -24.16 14.46 6.04
C ALA A 234 -24.47 15.03 4.65
N ARG A 235 -25.49 15.90 4.61
CA ARG A 235 -25.83 16.74 3.47
C ARG A 235 -24.77 17.84 3.31
#